data_3b7a037716e9310ebff0c79dd81b954f
#
_entry.id   3b7a037716e9310ebff0c79dd81b954f
#
_cell.length_a   1.000
_cell.length_b   1.000
_cell.length_c   1.000
_cell.angle_alpha   90.00
_cell.angle_beta   90.00
_cell.angle_gamma   90.00
#
_symmetry.space_group_name_H-M   'P 1'
#
loop_
_entity.id
_entity.type
_entity.pdbx_description
1 polymer ?
#
loop_
_entity_poly.entity_id
_entity_poly.type
_entity_poly.pdbx_seq_one_letter_code
_entity_poly.pdbx_strand_id
1 'polypeptide(L)' 'MKKKTYNIEGMHCTSCAMVIESDLEDIGVKATCSYAKQSLDVEFDETNITDQQISDVVKKSGYIVKKVDE' A
#
# COMPACT_ATOMS: atom_id res chain seq x y z
N MET A 1 2.00 -13.20 -9.98
CA MET A 1 1.68 -12.07 -9.09
C MET A 1 2.87 -11.13 -9.01
N LYS A 2 2.61 -9.85 -9.05
CA LYS A 2 3.66 -8.83 -8.97
C LYS A 2 3.79 -8.34 -7.53
N LYS A 3 5.02 -8.18 -7.09
CA LYS A 3 5.30 -7.63 -5.75
C LYS A 3 5.98 -6.29 -5.89
N LYS A 4 5.54 -5.33 -5.08
CA LYS A 4 6.14 -4.00 -5.04
C LYS A 4 6.22 -3.51 -3.61
N THR A 5 7.19 -2.66 -3.34
CA THR A 5 7.35 -2.02 -2.04
C THR A 5 7.24 -0.52 -2.22
N TYR A 6 6.31 0.09 -1.49
CA TYR A 6 6.12 1.53 -1.50
C TYR A 6 6.64 2.13 -0.21
N ASN A 7 7.31 3.25 -0.30
CA ASN A 7 7.65 4.04 0.88
C ASN A 7 6.52 5.02 1.14
N ILE A 8 5.93 4.93 2.32
CA ILE A 8 4.76 5.71 2.69
C ILE A 8 5.16 6.76 3.71
N GLU A 9 4.72 7.99 3.51
CA GLU A 9 4.94 9.07 4.45
C GLU A 9 3.65 9.34 5.21
N GLY A 10 3.75 9.61 6.50
CA GLY A 10 2.61 9.97 7.32
C GLY A 10 2.04 8.85 8.17
N MET A 11 2.64 7.67 8.13
CA MET A 11 2.23 6.58 9.01
C MET A 11 2.84 6.79 10.40
N HIS A 12 1.98 7.06 11.36
CA HIS A 12 2.44 7.34 12.74
C HIS A 12 2.04 6.27 13.74
N CYS A 13 1.21 5.32 13.34
CA CYS A 13 0.75 4.27 14.25
C CYS A 13 0.35 3.02 13.47
N THR A 14 0.22 1.90 14.21
CA THR A 14 -0.14 0.62 13.61
C THR A 14 -1.57 0.61 13.05
N SER A 15 -2.46 1.39 13.65
CA SER A 15 -3.83 1.48 13.16
C SER A 15 -3.89 2.05 11.75
N CYS A 16 -3.03 3.01 11.45
CA CYS A 16 -2.94 3.58 10.10
C CYS A 16 -2.53 2.52 9.08
N ALA A 17 -1.54 1.70 9.46
CA ALA A 17 -1.09 0.62 8.59
C ALA A 17 -2.21 -0.38 8.33
N MET A 18 -2.99 -0.71 9.35
CA MET A 18 -4.11 -1.64 9.20
C MET A 18 -5.18 -1.11 8.25
N VAL A 19 -5.45 0.19 8.29
CA VAL A 19 -6.42 0.80 7.39
C VAL A 19 -5.97 0.65 5.94
N ILE A 20 -4.71 0.93 5.66
CA ILE A 20 -4.17 0.77 4.31
C ILE A 20 -4.28 -0.68 3.85
N GLU A 21 -3.89 -1.62 4.69
CA GLU A 21 -3.98 -3.04 4.36
C GLU A 21 -5.40 -3.45 4.05
N SER A 22 -6.34 -3.02 4.88
CA SER A 22 -7.75 -3.36 4.70
C SER A 22 -8.30 -2.79 3.39
N ASP A 23 -8.00 -1.54 3.10
CA ASP A 23 -8.46 -0.90 1.88
C ASP A 23 -7.91 -1.61 0.64
N LEU A 24 -6.66 -2.03 0.67
CA LEU A 24 -6.06 -2.73 -0.45
C LEU A 24 -6.65 -4.14 -0.61
N GLU A 25 -6.94 -4.82 0.49
CA GLU A 25 -7.57 -6.13 0.44
C GLU A 25 -8.94 -6.06 -0.23
N ASP A 26 -9.67 -4.96 -0.02
CA ASP A 26 -10.99 -4.77 -0.62
C ASP A 26 -10.94 -4.80 -2.14
N ILE A 27 -9.85 -4.38 -2.74
CA ILE A 27 -9.70 -4.39 -4.19
C ILE A 27 -8.93 -5.61 -4.69
N GLY A 28 -8.61 -6.54 -3.80
CA GLY A 28 -7.97 -7.80 -4.17
C GLY A 28 -6.44 -7.76 -4.13
N VAL A 29 -5.88 -6.80 -3.44
CA VAL A 29 -4.42 -6.66 -3.28
C VAL A 29 -4.01 -7.21 -1.93
N LYS A 30 -2.97 -8.04 -1.92
CA LYS A 30 -2.38 -8.52 -0.69
C LYS A 30 -1.36 -7.50 -0.22
N ALA A 31 -1.59 -6.90 0.93
CA ALA A 31 -0.76 -5.82 1.43
C ALA A 31 -0.22 -6.11 2.82
N THR A 32 1.00 -5.72 3.05
CA THR A 32 1.64 -5.81 4.36
C THR A 32 2.32 -4.49 4.65
N CYS A 33 1.88 -3.80 5.70
CA CYS A 33 2.48 -2.53 6.10
C CYS A 33 3.48 -2.72 7.21
N SER A 34 4.57 -1.98 7.13
CA SER A 34 5.55 -1.90 8.21
C SER A 34 5.68 -0.44 8.61
N TYR A 35 5.03 -0.06 9.71
CA TYR A 35 5.08 1.34 10.13
C TYR A 35 6.46 1.72 10.66
N ALA A 36 7.20 0.76 11.20
CA ALA A 36 8.55 1.00 11.69
C ALA A 36 9.49 1.42 10.56
N LYS A 37 9.29 0.85 9.37
CA LYS A 37 10.05 1.17 8.17
C LYS A 37 9.34 2.18 7.28
N GLN A 38 8.09 2.50 7.62
CA GLN A 38 7.21 3.33 6.82
C GLN A 38 7.13 2.83 5.38
N SER A 39 6.95 1.53 5.24
CA SER A 39 6.88 0.90 3.92
C SER A 39 5.65 0.01 3.82
N LEU A 40 5.22 -0.19 2.59
CA LEU A 40 4.05 -1.00 2.27
C LEU A 40 4.45 -2.00 1.20
N ASP A 41 4.41 -3.28 1.54
CA ASP A 41 4.64 -4.35 0.59
C ASP A 41 3.31 -4.80 0.01
N VAL A 42 3.19 -4.82 -1.30
CA VAL A 42 1.96 -5.26 -1.96
C VAL A 42 2.25 -6.41 -2.92
N GLU A 43 1.29 -7.30 -3.04
CA GLU A 43 1.33 -8.39 -3.98
C GLU A 43 -0.01 -8.42 -4.70
N PHE A 44 0.01 -8.35 -6.02
CA PHE A 44 -1.21 -8.25 -6.80
C PHE A 44 -1.02 -8.83 -8.19
N ASP A 45 -2.15 -9.14 -8.84
CA ASP A 45 -2.15 -9.60 -10.22
C ASP A 45 -2.27 -8.37 -11.12
N GLU A 46 -1.21 -8.06 -11.84
CA GLU A 46 -1.17 -6.86 -12.67
C GLU A 46 -2.14 -6.89 -13.85
N THR A 47 -2.76 -8.03 -14.12
CA THR A 47 -3.81 -8.10 -15.13
C THR A 47 -5.14 -7.59 -14.59
N ASN A 48 -5.33 -7.59 -13.26
CA ASN A 48 -6.55 -7.14 -12.62
C ASN A 48 -6.40 -5.81 -11.90
N ILE A 49 -5.20 -5.54 -11.38
CA ILE A 49 -4.94 -4.39 -10.52
C ILE A 49 -3.79 -3.59 -11.13
N THR A 50 -3.88 -2.27 -11.09
CA THR A 50 -2.82 -1.40 -11.58
C THR A 50 -2.16 -0.66 -10.43
N ASP A 51 -0.93 -0.19 -10.65
CA ASP A 51 -0.21 0.64 -9.68
C ASP A 51 -1.02 1.88 -9.31
N GLN A 52 -1.71 2.43 -10.29
CA GLN A 52 -2.53 3.63 -10.09
C GLN A 52 -3.62 3.38 -9.06
N GLN A 53 -4.26 2.21 -9.13
CA GLN A 53 -5.30 1.87 -8.17
C GLN A 53 -4.74 1.78 -6.75
N ILE A 54 -3.58 1.18 -6.59
CA ILE A 54 -2.93 1.06 -5.29
C ILE A 54 -2.57 2.45 -4.75
N SER A 55 -1.96 3.27 -5.57
CA SER A 55 -1.61 4.65 -5.19
C SER A 55 -2.84 5.45 -4.78
N ASP A 56 -3.93 5.31 -5.54
CA ASP A 56 -5.16 6.03 -5.25
C ASP A 56 -5.74 5.63 -3.90
N VAL A 57 -5.72 4.34 -3.58
CA VAL A 57 -6.21 3.86 -2.30
C VAL A 57 -5.38 4.44 -1.15
N VAL A 58 -4.07 4.44 -1.29
CA VAL A 58 -3.17 4.98 -0.27
C VAL A 58 -3.42 6.47 -0.09
N LYS A 59 -3.58 7.22 -1.18
CA LYS A 59 -3.85 8.65 -1.12
C LYS A 59 -5.18 8.96 -0.46
N LYS A 60 -6.20 8.14 -0.72
CA LYS A 60 -7.52 8.31 -0.10
C LYS A 60 -7.45 8.16 1.41
N SER A 61 -6.53 7.34 1.89
CA SER A 61 -6.33 7.16 3.33
C SER A 61 -5.57 8.32 3.96
N GLY A 62 -5.10 9.28 3.17
CA GLY A 62 -4.41 10.46 3.66
C GLY A 62 -2.90 10.33 3.74
N TYR A 63 -2.34 9.34 3.05
CA TYR A 63 -0.90 9.09 3.07
C TYR A 63 -0.27 9.45 1.73
N ILE A 64 1.04 9.63 1.77
CA ILE A 64 1.81 10.00 0.58
C ILE A 64 2.74 8.86 0.23
N VAL A 65 2.68 8.41 -1.02
CA VAL A 65 3.62 7.43 -1.55
C VAL A 65 4.86 8.18 -2.01
N LYS A 66 5.98 7.95 -1.36
CA LYS A 66 7.23 8.64 -1.68
C LYS A 66 8.01 7.96 -2.77
N LYS A 67 8.09 6.63 -2.72
CA LYS A 67 8.94 5.88 -3.62
C LYS A 67 8.37 4.49 -3.83
N VAL A 68 8.59 3.96 -5.01
CA VAL A 68 8.18 2.60 -5.34
C VAL A 68 9.42 1.78 -5.66
N ASP A 69 9.60 0.67 -4.94
CA ASP A 69 10.65 -0.32 -5.22
C ASP A 69 9.99 -1.60 -5.71
N GLU A 70 10.53 -2.16 -6.75
CA GLU A 70 10.06 -3.43 -7.28
C GLU A 70 10.91 -4.60 -6.79
#